data_58e02ec496baae291351eb7dc1f875aa
#
_entry.id   58e02ec496baae291351eb7dc1f875aa
#
_cell.length_a   1.000
_cell.length_b   1.000
_cell.length_c   1.000
_cell.angle_alpha   90.00
_cell.angle_beta   90.00
_cell.angle_gamma   90.00
#
_symmetry.space_group_name_H-M   'P 1'
#
loop_
_entity.id
_entity.type
_entity.pdbx_description
1 polymer ?
#
loop_
_entity_poly.entity_id
_entity_poly.type
_entity_poly.pdbx_seq_one_letter_code
_entity_poly.pdbx_strand_id
1 'polypeptide(L)'
;MARFARPLALLFPLLWAVACAEQAPEVVRTPTPPLPTTTAPRATATPLPGSGAAAPVVADESAPSPSPTPAYDPDSPRAVAPYRGIWLAQQELEQLPMSGAAWENLLAAADQPLPGPDIADQDDMSDVYLLARALVYARTGNPRYREAVLDGIEAVMGAEGNPRKTGILAVARNLPGYVIAADLANLSAESGLGPAFRRWLETMRTTTFHGSGGSYTLSGCHETRPNNFGTHCGAARIAIDLYLGDEEDLERAATVFEGWLGNRDAYAGFIYGRATWQANPGTPVGINPPGAEIAGYDVGGALPEEMRRAGDFRWPPKRTQYAWEALQGAVVQAELLSRAGYPAWQWEEQALLRAVQFLHAIEWEAQGDDQWQPWLINAAYGADFPAHSPARPGKNMGWTDWTHGQTSREQAGNGANADG
;
A
#
# COMPACT_ATOMS: atom_id res chain seq x y z
N MET A 1 -56.75 -20.80 30.39
CA MET A 1 -56.22 -19.44 30.25
C MET A 1 -54.72 -19.50 30.25
N ALA A 2 -54.08 -19.65 29.10
CA ALA A 2 -52.63 -19.70 28.92
C ALA A 2 -52.21 -18.51 28.04
N ARG A 3 -51.42 -17.61 28.61
CA ARG A 3 -50.87 -16.43 27.89
C ARG A 3 -49.53 -16.82 27.28
N PHE A 4 -49.49 -16.83 25.96
CA PHE A 4 -48.25 -16.95 25.16
C PHE A 4 -47.47 -15.62 25.21
N ALA A 5 -46.26 -15.65 25.74
CA ALA A 5 -45.32 -14.55 25.64
C ALA A 5 -44.54 -14.71 24.31
N ARG A 6 -44.57 -13.71 23.43
CA ARG A 6 -43.74 -13.57 22.22
C ARG A 6 -42.38 -13.01 22.61
N PRO A 7 -41.26 -13.50 22.05
CA PRO A 7 -39.97 -12.85 22.22
C PRO A 7 -39.89 -11.59 21.36
N LEU A 8 -39.44 -10.52 21.99
CA LEU A 8 -39.10 -9.24 21.38
C LEU A 8 -37.81 -9.38 20.60
N ALA A 9 -37.87 -9.35 19.28
CA ALA A 9 -36.70 -9.24 18.45
C ALA A 9 -36.14 -7.79 18.53
N LEU A 10 -35.00 -7.61 19.16
CA LEU A 10 -34.24 -6.37 19.16
C LEU A 10 -33.62 -6.17 17.73
N LEU A 11 -34.28 -5.35 16.94
CA LEU A 11 -33.72 -4.72 15.76
C LEU A 11 -32.71 -3.67 16.22
N PHE A 12 -31.42 -3.95 16.05
CA PHE A 12 -30.38 -2.92 16.04
C PHE A 12 -30.48 -2.19 14.71
N PRO A 13 -30.67 -0.87 14.70
CA PRO A 13 -30.56 -0.12 13.45
C PRO A 13 -29.08 0.02 13.07
N LEU A 14 -28.75 -0.42 11.85
CA LEU A 14 -27.57 0.06 11.11
C LEU A 14 -27.71 1.58 10.92
N LEU A 15 -27.02 2.34 11.74
CA LEU A 15 -26.80 3.78 11.57
C LEU A 15 -25.32 3.99 11.22
N TRP A 16 -24.96 3.68 9.96
CA TRP A 16 -23.67 3.99 9.36
C TRP A 16 -23.85 4.55 7.96
N ALA A 17 -24.55 5.64 7.84
CA ALA A 17 -24.56 6.41 6.62
C ALA A 17 -25.03 7.82 6.97
N VAL A 18 -24.15 8.67 7.47
CA VAL A 18 -24.17 10.15 7.30
C VAL A 18 -22.97 10.73 8.04
N ALA A 19 -21.91 11.08 7.34
CA ALA A 19 -21.04 12.21 7.69
C ALA A 19 -19.96 12.44 6.58
N CYS A 20 -20.39 12.66 5.36
CA CYS A 20 -19.56 13.33 4.36
C CYS A 20 -20.29 14.60 3.87
N ALA A 21 -20.59 15.50 4.81
CA ALA A 21 -20.88 16.91 4.48
C ALA A 21 -19.69 17.72 4.93
N GLU A 22 -18.68 17.77 4.06
CA GLU A 22 -17.48 18.57 4.25
C GLU A 22 -17.77 20.03 3.86
N GLN A 23 -17.58 20.92 4.80
CA GLN A 23 -17.57 22.36 4.52
C GLN A 23 -16.35 22.65 3.63
N ALA A 24 -16.57 23.21 2.44
CA ALA A 24 -15.53 23.59 1.50
C ALA A 24 -14.54 24.56 2.16
N PRO A 25 -13.22 24.37 1.98
CA PRO A 25 -12.22 25.29 2.50
C PRO A 25 -12.18 26.59 1.66
N GLU A 26 -12.13 27.70 2.34
CA GLU A 26 -11.87 29.02 1.75
C GLU A 26 -10.41 29.07 1.30
N VAL A 27 -10.18 29.09 -0.02
CA VAL A 27 -8.84 29.02 -0.63
C VAL A 27 -8.23 30.43 -0.64
N VAL A 28 -7.25 30.66 0.22
CA VAL A 28 -6.34 31.82 0.10
C VAL A 28 -5.26 31.45 -0.92
N ARG A 29 -5.34 32.03 -2.12
CA ARG A 29 -4.34 31.86 -3.19
C ARG A 29 -3.19 32.83 -2.98
N THR A 30 -2.00 32.32 -2.66
CA THR A 30 -0.74 33.04 -2.84
C THR A 30 -0.16 32.75 -4.22
N PRO A 31 0.38 33.74 -4.95
CA PRO A 31 0.94 33.51 -6.29
C PRO A 31 2.27 32.76 -6.23
N THR A 32 2.39 31.72 -7.04
CA THR A 32 3.60 30.91 -7.23
C THR A 32 4.63 31.67 -8.04
N PRO A 33 5.91 31.76 -7.64
CA PRO A 33 6.98 32.28 -8.47
C PRO A 33 7.32 31.31 -9.62
N PRO A 34 7.76 31.81 -10.79
CA PRO A 34 8.10 30.97 -11.93
C PRO A 34 9.40 30.20 -11.71
N LEU A 35 9.42 28.94 -12.15
CA LEU A 35 10.57 28.03 -12.13
C LEU A 35 11.70 28.56 -13.04
N PRO A 36 12.96 28.42 -12.63
CA PRO A 36 14.10 28.71 -13.50
C PRO A 36 14.30 27.63 -14.57
N THR A 37 14.37 28.05 -15.83
CA THR A 37 14.69 27.18 -16.97
C THR A 37 16.19 26.94 -17.00
N THR A 38 16.65 25.74 -16.62
CA THR A 38 18.02 25.32 -16.85
C THR A 38 18.08 24.48 -18.13
N THR A 39 18.75 25.02 -19.13
CA THR A 39 19.10 24.33 -20.37
C THR A 39 20.34 23.49 -20.12
N ALA A 40 20.23 22.16 -20.18
CA ALA A 40 21.36 21.24 -20.14
C ALA A 40 22.03 21.12 -21.51
N PRO A 41 23.36 20.99 -21.59
CA PRO A 41 24.07 20.84 -22.87
C PRO A 41 23.96 19.42 -23.41
N ARG A 42 23.66 19.35 -24.70
CA ARG A 42 23.55 18.14 -25.51
C ARG A 42 24.92 17.46 -25.68
N ALA A 43 25.06 16.24 -25.17
CA ALA A 43 26.22 15.40 -25.40
C ALA A 43 26.19 14.78 -26.82
N THR A 44 27.26 14.93 -27.56
CA THR A 44 27.51 14.34 -28.89
C THR A 44 27.94 12.88 -28.76
N ALA A 45 27.22 11.99 -29.39
CA ALA A 45 27.57 10.56 -29.47
C ALA A 45 28.71 10.31 -30.48
N THR A 46 29.70 9.56 -30.07
CA THR A 46 30.80 9.06 -30.91
C THR A 46 30.49 7.61 -31.36
N PRO A 47 30.67 7.24 -32.64
CA PRO A 47 30.35 5.88 -33.10
C PRO A 47 31.47 4.88 -32.79
N LEU A 48 31.09 3.65 -32.42
CA LEU A 48 31.94 2.49 -32.23
C LEU A 48 32.18 1.75 -33.57
N PRO A 49 33.33 1.12 -33.78
CA PRO A 49 33.66 0.43 -35.05
C PRO A 49 33.29 -1.05 -35.08
N GLY A 50 32.87 -1.44 -36.22
CA GLY A 50 32.92 -2.63 -37.07
C GLY A 50 33.01 -4.05 -36.48
N SER A 51 32.08 -4.80 -37.00
CA SER A 51 31.87 -6.25 -37.11
C SER A 51 33.08 -7.12 -37.33
N GLY A 52 33.21 -8.20 -36.52
CA GLY A 52 34.02 -9.39 -36.81
C GLY A 52 33.13 -10.58 -37.16
N ALA A 53 33.52 -11.31 -38.19
CA ALA A 53 32.81 -12.42 -38.80
C ALA A 53 32.73 -13.67 -37.90
N ALA A 54 31.58 -14.33 -37.90
CA ALA A 54 31.31 -15.59 -37.21
C ALA A 54 31.87 -16.78 -38.01
N ALA A 55 32.55 -17.72 -37.31
CA ALA A 55 32.93 -19.03 -37.81
C ALA A 55 31.79 -20.05 -37.67
N PRO A 56 31.72 -21.11 -38.49
CA PRO A 56 30.62 -22.06 -38.47
C PRO A 56 30.69 -23.02 -37.28
N VAL A 57 29.57 -23.18 -36.59
CA VAL A 57 29.37 -24.17 -35.51
C VAL A 57 29.03 -25.52 -36.13
N VAL A 58 29.83 -26.54 -35.81
CA VAL A 58 29.59 -27.95 -36.15
C VAL A 58 28.52 -28.48 -35.19
N ALA A 59 27.43 -29.05 -35.69
CA ALA A 59 26.38 -29.69 -34.92
C ALA A 59 26.91 -31.02 -34.33
N ASP A 60 26.82 -31.13 -32.99
CA ASP A 60 27.02 -32.39 -32.28
C ASP A 60 25.65 -33.08 -32.10
N GLU A 61 25.52 -34.23 -32.72
CA GLU A 61 24.30 -35.04 -32.83
C GLU A 61 24.28 -36.09 -31.69
N SER A 62 23.97 -35.67 -30.44
CA SER A 62 23.60 -36.59 -29.37
C SER A 62 22.77 -35.93 -28.30
N ALA A 63 21.50 -35.60 -28.63
CA ALA A 63 20.52 -35.20 -27.64
C ALA A 63 19.90 -36.45 -26.97
N PRO A 64 19.88 -36.56 -25.63
CA PRO A 64 19.15 -37.62 -24.95
C PRO A 64 17.64 -37.47 -25.18
N SER A 65 16.95 -38.59 -25.42
CA SER A 65 15.50 -38.67 -25.54
C SER A 65 14.82 -37.99 -24.33
N PRO A 66 13.75 -37.21 -24.55
CA PRO A 66 13.04 -36.55 -23.47
C PRO A 66 12.44 -37.61 -22.52
N SER A 67 12.77 -37.48 -21.23
CA SER A 67 12.10 -38.25 -20.18
C SER A 67 10.59 -37.99 -20.22
N PRO A 68 9.75 -39.02 -19.97
CA PRO A 68 8.30 -38.84 -19.95
C PRO A 68 7.94 -37.75 -18.95
N THR A 69 7.18 -36.76 -19.39
CA THR A 69 6.62 -35.72 -18.53
C THR A 69 5.80 -36.38 -17.42
N PRO A 70 6.06 -36.12 -16.14
CA PRO A 70 5.25 -36.66 -15.06
C PRO A 70 3.78 -36.27 -15.25
N ALA A 71 2.87 -37.21 -14.92
CA ALA A 71 1.44 -36.97 -15.00
C ALA A 71 1.06 -35.74 -14.17
N TYR A 72 0.20 -34.89 -14.71
CA TYR A 72 -0.30 -33.69 -14.04
C TYR A 72 -1.08 -34.06 -12.81
N ASP A 73 -0.60 -33.65 -11.63
CA ASP A 73 -1.33 -33.69 -10.37
C ASP A 73 -1.71 -32.23 -10.01
N PRO A 74 -3.00 -31.86 -10.04
CA PRO A 74 -3.44 -30.50 -9.79
C PRO A 74 -3.22 -30.04 -8.34
N ASP A 75 -3.06 -30.97 -7.40
CA ASP A 75 -2.89 -30.67 -5.98
C ASP A 75 -1.42 -30.76 -5.49
N SER A 76 -0.49 -31.14 -6.38
CA SER A 76 0.94 -31.19 -6.05
C SER A 76 1.57 -29.81 -6.02
N PRO A 77 2.33 -29.46 -4.95
CA PRO A 77 3.13 -28.23 -4.92
C PRO A 77 4.08 -28.17 -6.13
N ARG A 78 4.07 -27.07 -6.84
CA ARG A 78 4.96 -26.84 -7.98
C ARG A 78 5.93 -25.71 -7.71
N ALA A 79 7.02 -25.68 -8.46
CA ALA A 79 7.89 -24.52 -8.47
C ALA A 79 7.12 -23.30 -8.94
N VAL A 80 7.11 -22.25 -8.12
CA VAL A 80 6.49 -20.96 -8.45
C VAL A 80 7.27 -20.33 -9.59
N ALA A 81 6.57 -19.83 -10.61
CA ALA A 81 7.23 -19.11 -11.70
C ALA A 81 7.89 -17.83 -11.15
N PRO A 82 9.11 -17.48 -11.58
CA PRO A 82 9.78 -16.25 -11.14
C PRO A 82 8.91 -15.03 -11.38
N TYR A 83 8.80 -14.17 -10.40
CA TYR A 83 8.10 -12.87 -10.45
C TYR A 83 9.07 -11.74 -10.08
N ARG A 84 8.65 -10.49 -10.28
CA ARG A 84 9.53 -9.34 -10.03
C ARG A 84 9.83 -9.11 -8.56
N GLY A 85 8.84 -9.34 -7.70
CA GLY A 85 8.95 -9.18 -6.25
C GLY A 85 8.93 -7.72 -5.82
N ILE A 86 7.89 -6.98 -6.21
CA ILE A 86 7.75 -5.56 -5.82
C ILE A 86 7.55 -5.37 -4.33
N TRP A 87 7.02 -6.39 -3.63
CA TRP A 87 6.84 -6.40 -2.18
C TRP A 87 7.70 -7.49 -1.52
N LEU A 88 7.38 -8.76 -1.72
CA LEU A 88 8.05 -9.89 -1.08
C LEU A 88 8.92 -10.63 -2.10
N ALA A 89 10.15 -10.95 -1.74
CA ALA A 89 10.98 -11.81 -2.55
C ALA A 89 10.54 -13.28 -2.41
N GLN A 90 10.76 -14.08 -3.46
CA GLN A 90 10.40 -15.50 -3.44
C GLN A 90 11.04 -16.24 -2.26
N GLN A 91 12.30 -15.96 -1.95
CA GLN A 91 13.02 -16.59 -0.84
C GLN A 91 12.40 -16.27 0.53
N GLU A 92 11.86 -15.07 0.71
CA GLU A 92 11.14 -14.69 1.94
C GLU A 92 9.85 -15.51 2.07
N LEU A 93 9.07 -15.61 1.00
CA LEU A 93 7.84 -16.38 0.97
C LEU A 93 8.06 -17.88 1.25
N GLU A 94 9.14 -18.47 0.72
CA GLU A 94 9.50 -19.86 0.93
C GLU A 94 9.78 -20.19 2.41
N GLN A 95 10.18 -19.20 3.21
CA GLN A 95 10.46 -19.35 4.64
C GLN A 95 9.21 -19.17 5.52
N LEU A 96 8.14 -18.54 5.00
CA LEU A 96 6.94 -18.29 5.79
C LEU A 96 6.22 -19.59 6.19
N PRO A 97 5.62 -19.66 7.40
CA PRO A 97 4.98 -20.87 7.91
C PRO A 97 3.71 -21.20 7.10
N MET A 98 3.45 -22.50 6.94
CA MET A 98 2.19 -23.03 6.39
C MET A 98 1.31 -23.62 7.50
N SER A 99 1.36 -23.03 8.70
CA SER A 99 0.56 -23.43 9.86
C SER A 99 0.41 -22.25 10.83
N GLY A 100 -0.54 -22.36 11.74
CA GLY A 100 -0.85 -21.33 12.73
C GLY A 100 -1.94 -20.35 12.28
N ALA A 101 -2.43 -19.56 13.23
CA ALA A 101 -3.65 -18.75 13.06
C ALA A 101 -3.59 -17.77 11.88
N ALA A 102 -2.45 -17.12 11.64
CA ALA A 102 -2.28 -16.19 10.52
C ALA A 102 -2.37 -16.91 9.16
N TRP A 103 -1.69 -18.08 9.02
CA TRP A 103 -1.78 -18.89 7.80
C TRP A 103 -3.19 -19.42 7.58
N GLU A 104 -3.84 -19.95 8.61
CA GLU A 104 -5.20 -20.49 8.54
C GLU A 104 -6.20 -19.40 8.12
N ASN A 105 -6.04 -18.19 8.65
CA ASN A 105 -6.84 -17.03 8.27
C ASN A 105 -6.63 -16.63 6.80
N LEU A 106 -5.37 -16.56 6.36
CA LEU A 106 -5.00 -16.27 4.97
C LEU A 106 -5.58 -17.34 4.01
N LEU A 107 -5.41 -18.62 4.33
CA LEU A 107 -5.91 -19.74 3.54
C LEU A 107 -7.45 -19.73 3.45
N ALA A 108 -8.12 -19.50 4.58
CA ALA A 108 -9.57 -19.40 4.62
C ALA A 108 -10.09 -18.25 3.75
N ALA A 109 -9.39 -17.11 3.72
CA ALA A 109 -9.72 -15.99 2.85
C ALA A 109 -9.47 -16.30 1.37
N ALA A 110 -8.37 -17.00 1.06
CA ALA A 110 -8.06 -17.44 -0.30
C ALA A 110 -9.10 -18.43 -0.86
N ASP A 111 -9.73 -19.22 0.01
CA ASP A 111 -10.76 -20.22 -0.36
C ASP A 111 -12.19 -19.63 -0.43
N GLN A 112 -12.41 -18.38 0.04
CA GLN A 112 -13.72 -17.73 -0.10
C GLN A 112 -14.04 -17.48 -1.58
N PRO A 113 -15.31 -17.49 -1.98
CA PRO A 113 -15.69 -17.00 -3.31
C PRO A 113 -15.17 -15.57 -3.50
N LEU A 114 -14.54 -15.29 -4.66
CA LEU A 114 -14.12 -13.93 -4.97
C LEU A 114 -15.35 -13.10 -5.32
N PRO A 115 -15.65 -12.02 -4.60
CA PRO A 115 -16.70 -11.10 -5.02
C PRO A 115 -16.32 -10.44 -6.35
N GLY A 116 -17.31 -10.06 -7.17
CA GLY A 116 -17.05 -9.24 -8.35
C GLY A 116 -16.41 -7.91 -7.90
N PRO A 117 -15.34 -7.45 -8.56
CA PRO A 117 -14.64 -6.24 -8.16
C PRO A 117 -15.52 -5.00 -8.33
N ASP A 118 -15.51 -4.13 -7.33
CA ASP A 118 -16.06 -2.77 -7.37
C ASP A 118 -15.00 -1.77 -6.89
N ILE A 119 -14.10 -1.39 -7.78
CA ILE A 119 -13.01 -0.45 -7.47
C ILE A 119 -13.52 0.97 -7.14
N ALA A 120 -14.81 1.24 -7.36
CA ALA A 120 -15.46 2.49 -6.99
C ALA A 120 -15.94 2.49 -5.51
N ASP A 121 -16.04 1.33 -4.89
CA ASP A 121 -16.33 1.18 -3.46
C ASP A 121 -15.00 1.09 -2.66
N GLN A 122 -14.78 2.04 -1.77
CA GLN A 122 -13.57 2.04 -0.91
C GLN A 122 -13.53 0.87 0.10
N ASP A 123 -14.66 0.24 0.37
CA ASP A 123 -14.81 -0.86 1.31
C ASP A 123 -14.93 -2.22 0.61
N ASP A 124 -14.81 -2.26 -0.74
CA ASP A 124 -14.74 -3.52 -1.49
C ASP A 124 -13.57 -4.38 -1.00
N MET A 125 -13.78 -5.69 -0.90
CA MET A 125 -12.79 -6.63 -0.35
C MET A 125 -12.20 -7.56 -1.41
N SER A 126 -12.54 -7.38 -2.68
CA SER A 126 -12.07 -8.25 -3.76
C SER A 126 -10.56 -8.20 -3.95
N ASP A 127 -9.93 -7.02 -3.79
CA ASP A 127 -8.48 -6.84 -3.79
C ASP A 127 -7.80 -7.59 -2.63
N VAL A 128 -8.39 -7.56 -1.44
CA VAL A 128 -7.88 -8.23 -0.23
C VAL A 128 -7.91 -9.75 -0.39
N TYR A 129 -9.02 -10.30 -0.88
CA TYR A 129 -9.15 -11.74 -1.14
C TYR A 129 -8.32 -12.19 -2.35
N LEU A 130 -8.14 -11.34 -3.35
CA LEU A 130 -7.27 -11.63 -4.48
C LEU A 130 -5.80 -11.71 -4.04
N LEU A 131 -5.36 -10.77 -3.21
CA LEU A 131 -4.02 -10.77 -2.63
C LEU A 131 -3.79 -12.03 -1.77
N ALA A 132 -4.79 -12.48 -0.99
CA ALA A 132 -4.70 -13.73 -0.25
C ALA A 132 -4.42 -14.92 -1.17
N ARG A 133 -5.12 -15.03 -2.29
CA ARG A 133 -4.87 -16.08 -3.31
C ARG A 133 -3.46 -16.01 -3.88
N ALA A 134 -3.01 -14.81 -4.22
CA ALA A 134 -1.68 -14.60 -4.76
C ALA A 134 -0.59 -15.02 -3.77
N LEU A 135 -0.73 -14.69 -2.50
CA LEU A 135 0.19 -15.08 -1.43
C LEU A 135 0.18 -16.60 -1.22
N VAL A 136 -1.00 -17.25 -1.20
CA VAL A 136 -1.11 -18.70 -1.09
C VAL A 136 -0.49 -19.38 -2.31
N TYR A 137 -0.73 -18.88 -3.54
CA TYR A 137 -0.06 -19.37 -4.73
C TYR A 137 1.46 -19.24 -4.63
N ALA A 138 1.95 -18.06 -4.32
CA ALA A 138 3.37 -17.79 -4.24
C ALA A 138 4.09 -18.66 -3.19
N ARG A 139 3.37 -19.06 -2.12
CA ARG A 139 3.90 -19.94 -1.06
C ARG A 139 3.82 -21.43 -1.42
N THR A 140 2.73 -21.87 -2.08
CA THR A 140 2.44 -23.30 -2.28
C THR A 140 2.69 -23.80 -3.71
N GLY A 141 2.73 -22.90 -4.69
CA GLY A 141 2.76 -23.23 -6.11
C GLY A 141 1.46 -23.85 -6.64
N ASN A 142 0.36 -23.87 -5.87
CA ASN A 142 -0.89 -24.50 -6.29
C ASN A 142 -1.56 -23.65 -7.40
N PRO A 143 -1.68 -24.20 -8.63
CA PRO A 143 -2.11 -23.46 -9.82
C PRO A 143 -3.56 -22.94 -9.72
N ARG A 144 -4.43 -23.58 -8.95
CA ARG A 144 -5.82 -23.14 -8.79
C ARG A 144 -5.93 -21.69 -8.26
N TYR A 145 -5.00 -21.31 -7.36
CA TYR A 145 -4.98 -19.95 -6.82
C TYR A 145 -4.45 -18.95 -7.84
N ARG A 146 -3.47 -19.35 -8.66
CA ARG A 146 -2.98 -18.52 -9.75
C ARG A 146 -4.06 -18.25 -10.78
N GLU A 147 -4.76 -19.28 -11.22
CA GLU A 147 -5.89 -19.16 -12.16
C GLU A 147 -6.92 -18.18 -11.63
N ALA A 148 -7.32 -18.31 -10.35
CA ALA A 148 -8.26 -17.40 -9.71
C ALA A 148 -7.72 -15.95 -9.59
N VAL A 149 -6.39 -15.75 -9.48
CA VAL A 149 -5.78 -14.42 -9.54
C VAL A 149 -5.87 -13.84 -10.95
N LEU A 150 -5.57 -14.63 -11.99
CA LEU A 150 -5.67 -14.17 -13.38
C LEU A 150 -7.11 -13.75 -13.73
N ASP A 151 -8.10 -14.57 -13.37
CA ASP A 151 -9.52 -14.27 -13.55
C ASP A 151 -9.93 -12.99 -12.83
N GLY A 152 -9.47 -12.79 -11.59
CA GLY A 152 -9.75 -11.59 -10.80
C GLY A 152 -9.11 -10.32 -11.38
N ILE A 153 -7.89 -10.44 -11.92
CA ILE A 153 -7.23 -9.34 -12.63
C ILE A 153 -7.95 -9.01 -13.95
N GLU A 154 -8.40 -10.01 -14.70
CA GLU A 154 -9.22 -9.75 -15.90
C GLU A 154 -10.53 -9.04 -15.53
N ALA A 155 -11.18 -9.47 -14.46
CA ALA A 155 -12.45 -8.91 -14.01
C ALA A 155 -12.36 -7.47 -13.51
N VAL A 156 -11.22 -7.05 -12.89
CA VAL A 156 -11.08 -5.69 -12.37
C VAL A 156 -10.83 -4.65 -13.47
N MET A 157 -10.28 -5.05 -14.60
CA MET A 157 -10.05 -4.14 -15.71
C MET A 157 -11.38 -3.67 -16.29
N GLY A 158 -11.69 -2.39 -16.10
CA GLY A 158 -12.97 -1.79 -16.49
C GLY A 158 -14.03 -1.73 -15.38
N ALA A 159 -13.70 -2.21 -14.15
CA ALA A 159 -14.58 -2.13 -12.98
C ALA A 159 -14.56 -0.74 -12.30
N GLU A 160 -13.73 0.20 -12.75
CA GLU A 160 -13.66 1.57 -12.24
C GLU A 160 -14.91 2.40 -12.48
N GLY A 161 -15.80 1.92 -13.33
CA GLY A 161 -17.06 2.59 -13.63
C GLY A 161 -16.88 3.96 -14.29
N ASN A 162 -17.72 4.94 -13.91
CA ASN A 162 -17.63 6.29 -14.46
C ASN A 162 -16.67 7.15 -13.62
N PRO A 163 -15.48 7.55 -14.12
CA PRO A 163 -14.47 8.29 -13.36
C PRO A 163 -14.98 9.60 -12.74
N ARG A 164 -16.00 10.23 -13.34
CA ARG A 164 -16.60 11.45 -12.77
C ARG A 164 -17.41 11.20 -11.50
N LYS A 165 -17.74 9.95 -11.20
CA LYS A 165 -18.51 9.51 -10.02
C LYS A 165 -17.66 8.67 -9.09
N THR A 166 -16.70 7.91 -9.62
CA THR A 166 -15.79 7.07 -8.87
C THR A 166 -14.85 7.91 -8.05
N GLY A 167 -14.80 7.64 -6.74
CA GLY A 167 -13.94 8.35 -5.80
C GLY A 167 -12.47 7.98 -5.98
N ILE A 168 -11.59 9.00 -6.07
CA ILE A 168 -10.14 8.77 -6.14
C ILE A 168 -9.61 7.97 -4.95
N LEU A 169 -10.17 8.15 -3.75
CA LEU A 169 -9.80 7.39 -2.56
C LEU A 169 -10.12 5.90 -2.70
N ALA A 170 -11.30 5.56 -3.24
CA ALA A 170 -11.69 4.18 -3.49
C ALA A 170 -10.71 3.49 -4.45
N VAL A 171 -10.42 4.13 -5.58
CA VAL A 171 -9.42 3.66 -6.55
C VAL A 171 -8.05 3.44 -5.88
N ALA A 172 -7.58 4.43 -5.14
CA ALA A 172 -6.27 4.41 -4.52
C ALA A 172 -6.14 3.35 -3.40
N ARG A 173 -7.22 3.05 -2.67
CA ARG A 173 -7.25 2.00 -1.63
C ARG A 173 -7.27 0.60 -2.22
N ASN A 174 -7.92 0.40 -3.37
CA ASN A 174 -8.08 -0.92 -3.98
C ASN A 174 -6.89 -1.34 -4.85
N LEU A 175 -6.25 -0.42 -5.57
CA LEU A 175 -5.24 -0.74 -6.58
C LEU A 175 -4.01 -1.49 -6.05
N PRO A 176 -3.40 -1.15 -4.90
CA PRO A 176 -2.17 -1.82 -4.46
C PRO A 176 -2.33 -3.33 -4.30
N GLY A 177 -3.46 -3.79 -3.76
CA GLY A 177 -3.75 -5.22 -3.59
C GLY A 177 -3.75 -5.98 -4.93
N TYR A 178 -4.37 -5.41 -5.96
CA TYR A 178 -4.39 -6.00 -7.32
C TYR A 178 -3.01 -5.99 -7.96
N VAL A 179 -2.25 -4.90 -7.83
CA VAL A 179 -0.92 -4.77 -8.44
C VAL A 179 0.06 -5.78 -7.82
N ILE A 180 0.06 -5.91 -6.49
CA ILE A 180 0.90 -6.87 -5.77
C ILE A 180 0.48 -8.31 -6.11
N ALA A 181 -0.83 -8.59 -6.18
CA ALA A 181 -1.33 -9.90 -6.57
C ALA A 181 -0.91 -10.29 -8.00
N ALA A 182 -0.95 -9.34 -8.93
CA ALA A 182 -0.51 -9.55 -10.30
C ALA A 182 1.00 -9.86 -10.40
N ASP A 183 1.82 -9.17 -9.60
CA ASP A 183 3.26 -9.44 -9.51
C ASP A 183 3.52 -10.86 -8.95
N LEU A 184 2.93 -11.20 -7.81
CA LEU A 184 3.09 -12.52 -7.16
C LEU A 184 2.64 -13.68 -8.06
N ALA A 185 1.62 -13.47 -8.89
CA ALA A 185 1.15 -14.46 -9.87
C ALA A 185 2.00 -14.50 -11.16
N ASN A 186 3.06 -13.67 -11.27
CA ASN A 186 3.85 -13.48 -12.49
C ASN A 186 2.98 -13.21 -13.73
N LEU A 187 2.02 -12.28 -13.58
CA LEU A 187 1.10 -11.92 -14.67
C LEU A 187 1.85 -11.36 -15.88
N SER A 188 3.01 -10.72 -15.67
CA SER A 188 3.83 -10.16 -16.75
C SER A 188 4.29 -11.20 -17.78
N ALA A 189 4.33 -12.48 -17.42
CA ALA A 189 4.67 -13.58 -18.30
C ALA A 189 3.49 -13.99 -19.23
N GLU A 190 2.27 -13.56 -18.95
CA GLU A 190 1.07 -13.88 -19.74
C GLU A 190 0.99 -12.99 -20.98
N SER A 191 1.07 -13.60 -22.18
CA SER A 191 1.22 -12.89 -23.47
C SER A 191 0.02 -12.00 -23.84
N GLY A 192 -1.16 -12.28 -23.32
CA GLY A 192 -2.38 -11.50 -23.57
C GLY A 192 -2.73 -10.57 -22.40
N LEU A 193 -2.94 -11.15 -21.23
CA LEU A 193 -3.44 -10.46 -20.04
C LEU A 193 -2.39 -9.51 -19.46
N GLY A 194 -1.11 -9.90 -19.43
CA GLY A 194 -0.03 -9.07 -18.89
C GLY A 194 0.07 -7.69 -19.58
N PRO A 195 0.21 -7.63 -20.92
CA PRO A 195 0.20 -6.35 -21.64
C PRO A 195 -1.11 -5.56 -21.49
N ALA A 196 -2.27 -6.23 -21.37
CA ALA A 196 -3.55 -5.56 -21.17
C ALA A 196 -3.60 -4.89 -19.78
N PHE A 197 -3.17 -5.58 -18.74
CA PHE A 197 -3.12 -5.06 -17.38
C PHE A 197 -2.15 -3.87 -17.26
N ARG A 198 -0.96 -3.94 -17.89
CA ARG A 198 -0.03 -2.81 -17.94
C ARG A 198 -0.66 -1.55 -18.52
N ARG A 199 -1.32 -1.67 -19.70
CA ARG A 199 -2.04 -0.53 -20.31
C ARG A 199 -3.19 -0.02 -19.45
N TRP A 200 -3.87 -0.90 -18.76
CA TRP A 200 -4.93 -0.48 -17.82
C TRP A 200 -4.34 0.30 -16.65
N LEU A 201 -3.22 -0.14 -16.07
CA LEU A 201 -2.54 0.60 -14.98
C LEU A 201 -2.05 1.98 -15.44
N GLU A 202 -1.47 2.10 -16.64
CA GLU A 202 -1.11 3.40 -17.24
C GLU A 202 -2.34 4.31 -17.37
N THR A 203 -3.49 3.75 -17.77
CA THR A 203 -4.77 4.46 -17.83
C THR A 203 -5.24 4.88 -16.45
N MET A 204 -5.22 3.99 -15.46
CA MET A 204 -5.64 4.29 -14.08
C MET A 204 -4.79 5.40 -13.46
N ARG A 205 -3.48 5.41 -13.67
CA ARG A 205 -2.56 6.43 -13.17
C ARG A 205 -2.89 7.83 -13.69
N THR A 206 -3.32 7.93 -14.95
CA THR A 206 -3.57 9.20 -15.65
C THR A 206 -5.03 9.62 -15.71
N THR A 207 -5.96 8.72 -15.42
CA THR A 207 -7.40 9.02 -15.37
C THR A 207 -7.71 9.98 -14.22
N THR A 208 -8.58 10.95 -14.50
CA THR A 208 -9.06 11.91 -13.50
C THR A 208 -10.34 11.39 -12.84
N PHE A 209 -10.26 11.10 -11.55
CA PHE A 209 -11.36 10.62 -10.72
C PHE A 209 -11.92 11.73 -9.82
N HIS A 210 -13.18 11.55 -9.37
CA HIS A 210 -13.81 12.47 -8.43
C HIS A 210 -13.11 12.42 -7.06
N GLY A 211 -13.02 13.57 -6.38
CA GLY A 211 -12.48 13.65 -5.03
C GLY A 211 -13.04 14.83 -4.26
N SER A 212 -12.86 14.82 -2.94
CA SER A 212 -13.27 15.95 -2.09
C SER A 212 -12.54 17.23 -2.53
N GLY A 213 -13.31 18.24 -2.89
CA GLY A 213 -12.79 19.53 -3.33
C GLY A 213 -12.29 19.59 -4.77
N GLY A 214 -12.53 18.55 -5.60
CA GLY A 214 -12.11 18.58 -7.01
C GLY A 214 -12.10 17.21 -7.69
N SER A 215 -11.27 17.11 -8.71
CA SER A 215 -11.01 15.85 -9.41
C SER A 215 -9.50 15.69 -9.57
N TYR A 216 -8.99 14.47 -9.42
CA TYR A 216 -7.56 14.19 -9.30
C TYR A 216 -7.16 12.96 -10.12
N THR A 217 -5.98 12.99 -10.71
CA THR A 217 -5.23 11.77 -11.06
C THR A 217 -4.57 11.20 -9.80
N LEU A 218 -4.08 9.96 -9.83
CA LEU A 218 -3.31 9.40 -8.72
C LEU A 218 -2.09 10.27 -8.37
N SER A 219 -1.30 10.68 -9.39
CA SER A 219 -0.14 11.55 -9.17
C SER A 219 -0.54 12.91 -8.60
N GLY A 220 -1.56 13.57 -9.19
CA GLY A 220 -2.03 14.87 -8.71
C GLY A 220 -2.60 14.82 -7.29
N CYS A 221 -3.29 13.74 -6.92
CA CYS A 221 -3.75 13.50 -5.56
C CYS A 221 -2.57 13.32 -4.59
N HIS A 222 -1.60 12.46 -4.93
CA HIS A 222 -0.40 12.23 -4.13
C HIS A 222 0.38 13.53 -3.90
N GLU A 223 0.55 14.35 -4.94
CA GLU A 223 1.35 15.57 -4.89
C GLU A 223 0.68 16.74 -4.17
N THR A 224 -0.65 16.75 -4.07
CA THR A 224 -1.35 17.94 -3.54
C THR A 224 -2.09 17.71 -2.24
N ARG A 225 -2.43 16.45 -1.89
CA ARG A 225 -3.25 16.13 -0.72
C ARG A 225 -2.38 15.60 0.43
N PRO A 226 -2.22 16.37 1.54
CA PRO A 226 -1.38 15.95 2.67
C PRO A 226 -2.08 15.00 3.66
N ASN A 227 -3.27 14.51 3.35
CA ASN A 227 -4.10 13.65 4.18
C ASN A 227 -4.19 12.21 3.64
N ASN A 228 -5.03 11.36 4.23
CA ASN A 228 -5.24 9.97 3.83
C ASN A 228 -5.49 9.78 2.32
N PHE A 229 -6.13 10.74 1.64
CA PHE A 229 -6.27 10.69 0.18
C PHE A 229 -4.90 10.66 -0.51
N GLY A 230 -4.00 11.56 -0.14
CA GLY A 230 -2.66 11.64 -0.75
C GLY A 230 -1.81 10.42 -0.41
N THR A 231 -1.86 9.91 0.82
CA THR A 231 -1.05 8.74 1.20
C THR A 231 -1.50 7.48 0.47
N HIS A 232 -2.82 7.24 0.31
CA HIS A 232 -3.31 6.12 -0.50
C HIS A 232 -3.00 6.30 -1.99
N CYS A 233 -3.14 7.52 -2.54
CA CYS A 233 -2.76 7.79 -3.93
C CYS A 233 -1.26 7.54 -4.17
N GLY A 234 -0.40 7.87 -3.20
CA GLY A 234 1.02 7.56 -3.23
C GLY A 234 1.30 6.05 -3.21
N ALA A 235 0.62 5.30 -2.34
CA ALA A 235 0.72 3.85 -2.29
C ALA A 235 0.37 3.19 -3.63
N ALA A 236 -0.75 3.60 -4.23
CA ALA A 236 -1.16 3.10 -5.53
C ALA A 236 -0.19 3.49 -6.66
N ARG A 237 0.28 4.76 -6.68
CA ARG A 237 1.25 5.26 -7.65
C ARG A 237 2.55 4.46 -7.60
N ILE A 238 3.14 4.30 -6.42
CA ILE A 238 4.41 3.58 -6.21
C ILE A 238 4.26 2.10 -6.61
N ALA A 239 3.16 1.43 -6.23
CA ALA A 239 2.91 0.06 -6.64
C ALA A 239 2.84 -0.08 -8.17
N ILE A 240 2.15 0.84 -8.85
CA ILE A 240 2.06 0.88 -10.31
C ILE A 240 3.44 1.13 -10.93
N ASP A 241 4.19 2.11 -10.45
CA ASP A 241 5.50 2.48 -11.00
C ASP A 241 6.48 1.32 -10.89
N LEU A 242 6.50 0.63 -9.75
CA LEU A 242 7.30 -0.58 -9.56
C LEU A 242 6.88 -1.70 -10.52
N TYR A 243 5.58 -1.94 -10.69
CA TYR A 243 5.10 -2.99 -11.59
C TYR A 243 5.38 -2.66 -13.06
N LEU A 244 5.22 -1.40 -13.46
CA LEU A 244 5.52 -0.92 -14.82
C LEU A 244 7.03 -0.78 -15.08
N GLY A 245 7.86 -0.60 -14.04
CA GLY A 245 9.26 -0.27 -14.15
C GLY A 245 9.49 1.19 -14.58
N ASP A 246 8.63 2.08 -14.12
CA ASP A 246 8.73 3.53 -14.36
C ASP A 246 9.59 4.16 -13.26
N GLU A 247 10.91 4.14 -13.47
CA GLU A 247 11.88 4.64 -12.49
C GLU A 247 11.79 6.17 -12.30
N GLU A 248 11.43 6.92 -13.35
CA GLU A 248 11.33 8.38 -13.29
C GLU A 248 10.14 8.81 -12.40
N ASP A 249 8.96 8.19 -12.58
CA ASP A 249 7.80 8.50 -11.75
C ASP A 249 7.97 7.97 -10.32
N LEU A 250 8.65 6.84 -10.13
CA LEU A 250 8.99 6.27 -8.82
C LEU A 250 9.89 7.22 -8.02
N GLU A 251 10.95 7.80 -8.63
CA GLU A 251 11.83 8.78 -7.99
C GLU A 251 11.04 10.03 -7.59
N ARG A 252 10.15 10.48 -8.46
CA ARG A 252 9.26 11.61 -8.16
C ARG A 252 8.32 11.27 -7.00
N ALA A 253 7.72 10.08 -6.98
CA ALA A 253 6.84 9.64 -5.90
C ALA A 253 7.59 9.53 -4.55
N ALA A 254 8.81 9.02 -4.58
CA ALA A 254 9.69 8.97 -3.41
C ALA A 254 9.97 10.36 -2.82
N THR A 255 10.32 11.32 -3.67
CA THR A 255 10.53 12.74 -3.29
C THR A 255 9.29 13.36 -2.65
N VAL A 256 8.10 13.09 -3.21
CA VAL A 256 6.82 13.57 -2.66
C VAL A 256 6.56 12.97 -1.28
N PHE A 257 6.81 11.67 -1.12
CA PHE A 257 6.61 11.00 0.16
C PHE A 257 7.58 11.51 1.24
N GLU A 258 8.86 11.71 0.90
CA GLU A 258 9.84 12.32 1.80
C GLU A 258 9.38 13.71 2.28
N GLY A 259 8.84 14.52 1.36
CA GLY A 259 8.25 15.83 1.69
C GLY A 259 7.04 15.72 2.61
N TRP A 260 6.20 14.68 2.46
CA TRP A 260 5.08 14.43 3.35
C TRP A 260 5.53 14.07 4.76
N LEU A 261 6.59 13.27 4.89
CA LEU A 261 7.18 12.91 6.17
C LEU A 261 7.76 14.11 6.93
N GLY A 262 8.17 15.19 6.23
CA GLY A 262 8.68 16.41 6.88
C GLY A 262 9.74 17.17 6.09
N ASN A 263 10.41 16.54 5.11
CA ASN A 263 11.44 17.17 4.28
C ASN A 263 10.87 18.15 3.25
N ARG A 264 10.60 19.37 3.67
CA ARG A 264 10.05 20.38 2.78
C ARG A 264 11.01 20.87 1.70
N ASP A 265 12.31 20.65 1.86
CA ASP A 265 13.30 20.95 0.83
C ASP A 265 13.22 19.94 -0.33
N ALA A 266 12.88 18.68 -0.02
CA ALA A 266 12.59 17.68 -1.05
C ALA A 266 11.27 18.02 -1.75
N TYR A 267 10.19 18.25 -1.00
CA TYR A 267 8.88 18.56 -1.58
C TYR A 267 8.00 19.41 -0.66
N ALA A 268 7.41 20.49 -1.22
CA ALA A 268 6.55 21.40 -0.49
C ALA A 268 5.24 21.76 -1.23
N GLY A 269 4.81 20.93 -2.22
CA GLY A 269 3.66 21.21 -3.08
C GLY A 269 2.30 20.89 -2.48
N PHE A 270 2.22 20.38 -1.25
CA PHE A 270 0.97 20.03 -0.59
C PHE A 270 0.09 21.24 -0.26
N ILE A 271 -1.22 21.07 -0.41
CA ILE A 271 -2.23 22.06 -0.06
C ILE A 271 -2.83 21.67 1.30
N TYR A 272 -2.27 22.24 2.37
CA TYR A 272 -2.73 22.01 3.72
C TYR A 272 -4.02 22.77 4.03
N GLY A 273 -4.86 22.22 4.90
CA GLY A 273 -6.02 22.91 5.43
C GLY A 273 -5.68 23.85 6.58
N ARG A 274 -6.63 24.03 7.52
CA ARG A 274 -6.41 24.87 8.71
C ARG A 274 -5.28 24.31 9.56
N ALA A 275 -4.30 25.14 9.88
CA ALA A 275 -3.06 24.74 10.56
C ALA A 275 -3.20 24.56 12.09
N THR A 276 -4.37 24.13 12.58
CA THR A 276 -4.68 24.09 14.00
C THR A 276 -3.92 23.01 14.79
N TRP A 277 -3.35 22.04 14.08
CA TRP A 277 -2.52 20.97 14.62
C TRP A 277 -1.09 21.01 14.11
N GLN A 278 -0.74 22.00 13.30
CA GLN A 278 0.63 22.23 12.85
C GLN A 278 1.42 22.92 13.98
N ALA A 279 2.54 22.34 14.41
CA ALA A 279 3.43 22.98 15.37
C ALA A 279 4.02 24.27 14.81
N ASN A 280 4.32 24.28 13.50
CA ASN A 280 4.72 25.50 12.78
C ASN A 280 3.76 25.74 11.60
N PRO A 281 2.75 26.62 11.77
CA PRO A 281 1.82 26.96 10.70
C PRO A 281 2.48 27.58 9.45
N GLY A 282 3.65 28.17 9.57
CA GLY A 282 4.39 28.77 8.44
C GLY A 282 5.10 27.74 7.55
N THR A 283 5.38 26.57 8.08
CA THR A 283 6.03 25.45 7.39
C THR A 283 5.29 24.14 7.68
N PRO A 284 4.06 23.99 7.16
CA PRO A 284 3.23 22.83 7.47
C PRO A 284 3.84 21.53 6.92
N VAL A 285 3.63 20.42 7.66
CA VAL A 285 4.15 19.07 7.39
C VAL A 285 3.06 18.02 7.54
N GLY A 286 3.26 16.81 6.99
CA GLY A 286 2.33 15.70 7.16
C GLY A 286 2.44 15.07 8.54
N ILE A 287 3.66 15.01 9.11
CA ILE A 287 3.94 14.52 10.47
C ILE A 287 4.75 15.59 11.21
N ASN A 288 4.30 16.02 12.38
CA ASN A 288 5.04 16.98 13.19
C ASN A 288 6.43 16.45 13.58
N PRO A 289 7.49 17.30 13.54
CA PRO A 289 8.84 16.89 13.85
C PRO A 289 9.01 16.54 15.34
N PRO A 290 10.14 15.89 15.74
CA PRO A 290 10.43 15.62 17.14
C PRO A 290 10.52 16.92 17.96
N GLY A 291 10.02 16.88 19.19
CA GLY A 291 9.99 18.05 20.09
C GLY A 291 9.03 19.17 19.68
N ALA A 292 8.13 18.89 18.74
CA ALA A 292 7.06 19.84 18.35
C ALA A 292 6.08 20.03 19.49
N GLU A 293 5.74 21.29 19.82
CA GLU A 293 4.80 21.62 20.87
C GLU A 293 3.68 22.55 20.36
N ILE A 294 2.47 22.36 20.92
CA ILE A 294 1.35 23.29 20.77
C ILE A 294 0.76 23.53 22.16
N ALA A 295 0.70 24.78 22.60
CA ALA A 295 0.19 25.19 23.90
C ALA A 295 0.83 24.44 25.10
N GLY A 296 2.12 24.06 24.99
CA GLY A 296 2.87 23.34 26.03
C GLY A 296 2.63 21.84 26.05
N TYR A 297 1.93 21.28 25.08
CA TYR A 297 1.77 19.83 24.90
C TYR A 297 2.67 19.33 23.77
N ASP A 298 3.36 18.21 24.00
CA ASP A 298 4.14 17.53 22.96
C ASP A 298 3.18 16.96 21.89
N VAL A 299 3.41 17.37 20.65
CA VAL A 299 2.69 16.92 19.46
C VAL A 299 3.64 16.36 18.41
N GLY A 300 4.88 16.02 18.80
CA GLY A 300 5.84 15.35 17.95
C GLY A 300 5.27 14.00 17.47
N GLY A 301 5.21 13.81 16.15
CA GLY A 301 4.56 12.64 15.53
C GLY A 301 3.07 12.78 15.24
N ALA A 302 2.37 13.80 15.72
CA ALA A 302 0.99 14.03 15.32
C ALA A 302 0.88 14.22 13.81
N LEU A 303 -0.24 13.75 13.23
CA LEU A 303 -0.60 13.94 11.82
C LEU A 303 -1.57 15.14 11.72
N PRO A 304 -1.11 16.36 11.48
CA PRO A 304 -1.93 17.56 11.62
C PRO A 304 -3.20 17.58 10.77
N GLU A 305 -3.11 17.10 9.51
CA GLU A 305 -4.25 17.07 8.60
C GLU A 305 -5.35 16.12 9.07
N GLU A 306 -5.00 15.03 9.74
CA GLU A 306 -5.96 14.05 10.23
C GLU A 306 -6.50 14.45 11.60
N MET A 307 -5.65 15.00 12.47
CA MET A 307 -6.06 15.47 13.80
C MET A 307 -7.08 16.60 13.70
N ARG A 308 -6.90 17.57 12.80
CA ARG A 308 -7.84 18.70 12.60
C ARG A 308 -9.23 18.28 12.13
N ARG A 309 -9.40 17.08 11.58
CA ARG A 309 -10.72 16.55 11.14
C ARG A 309 -11.64 16.28 12.33
N ALA A 310 -11.08 16.06 13.51
CA ALA A 310 -11.85 15.98 14.76
C ALA A 310 -12.07 17.35 15.43
N GLY A 311 -11.54 18.42 14.87
CA GLY A 311 -11.67 19.80 15.33
C GLY A 311 -10.33 20.52 15.53
N ASP A 312 -10.40 21.76 15.99
CA ASP A 312 -9.22 22.56 16.33
C ASP A 312 -8.43 21.92 17.47
N PHE A 313 -7.19 22.37 17.68
CA PHE A 313 -6.31 21.86 18.72
C PHE A 313 -7.01 21.87 20.09
N ARG A 314 -6.94 20.73 20.76
CA ARG A 314 -7.37 20.52 22.15
C ARG A 314 -6.58 19.36 22.75
N TRP A 315 -6.39 19.37 24.05
CA TRP A 315 -5.78 18.27 24.77
C TRP A 315 -6.68 17.75 25.88
N PRO A 316 -6.89 16.42 26.06
CA PRO A 316 -6.51 15.39 25.09
C PRO A 316 -7.26 15.53 23.76
N PRO A 317 -6.70 15.03 22.66
CA PRO A 317 -7.35 15.11 21.35
C PRO A 317 -8.67 14.32 21.32
N LYS A 318 -9.60 14.79 20.50
CA LYS A 318 -10.81 14.01 20.20
C LYS A 318 -10.44 12.92 19.21
N ARG A 319 -10.77 11.65 19.54
CA ARG A 319 -10.44 10.50 18.71
C ARG A 319 -10.98 10.65 17.29
N THR A 320 -10.13 10.29 16.31
CA THR A 320 -10.47 10.11 14.90
C THR A 320 -9.72 8.89 14.39
N GLN A 321 -10.33 8.13 13.50
CA GLN A 321 -9.66 7.00 12.83
C GLN A 321 -8.80 7.44 11.65
N TYR A 322 -8.96 8.68 11.18
CA TYR A 322 -8.25 9.17 9.98
C TYR A 322 -6.73 9.15 10.10
N ALA A 323 -6.17 9.21 11.31
CA ALA A 323 -4.72 9.12 11.50
C ALA A 323 -4.19 7.73 11.07
N TRP A 324 -4.84 6.64 11.48
CA TRP A 324 -4.48 5.30 11.03
C TRP A 324 -4.80 5.08 9.55
N GLU A 325 -5.89 5.64 9.04
CA GLU A 325 -6.22 5.63 7.62
C GLU A 325 -5.12 6.30 6.76
N ALA A 326 -4.54 7.40 7.23
CA ALA A 326 -3.41 8.03 6.53
C ALA A 326 -2.14 7.18 6.64
N LEU A 327 -1.91 6.55 7.78
CA LEU A 327 -0.79 5.63 7.96
C LEU A 327 -0.91 4.37 7.10
N GLN A 328 -2.12 3.86 6.81
CA GLN A 328 -2.30 2.75 5.88
C GLN A 328 -1.55 3.00 4.55
N GLY A 329 -1.82 4.14 3.91
CA GLY A 329 -1.14 4.48 2.66
C GLY A 329 0.34 4.81 2.86
N ALA A 330 0.72 5.43 3.97
CA ALA A 330 2.10 5.84 4.24
C ALA A 330 3.04 4.65 4.50
N VAL A 331 2.61 3.65 5.28
CA VAL A 331 3.43 2.46 5.55
C VAL A 331 3.60 1.59 4.29
N VAL A 332 2.59 1.56 3.41
CA VAL A 332 2.73 0.89 2.10
C VAL A 332 3.77 1.60 1.23
N GLN A 333 3.74 2.94 1.18
CA GLN A 333 4.76 3.71 0.46
C GLN A 333 6.16 3.42 1.01
N ALA A 334 6.33 3.47 2.34
CA ALA A 334 7.62 3.20 2.97
C ALA A 334 8.12 1.79 2.67
N GLU A 335 7.25 0.78 2.75
CA GLU A 335 7.62 -0.60 2.48
C GLU A 335 8.02 -0.80 1.01
N LEU A 336 7.20 -0.38 0.07
CA LEU A 336 7.48 -0.54 -1.36
C LEU A 336 8.74 0.23 -1.79
N LEU A 337 8.94 1.45 -1.31
CA LEU A 337 10.14 2.21 -1.56
C LEU A 337 11.37 1.58 -0.92
N SER A 338 11.25 1.03 0.29
CA SER A 338 12.35 0.31 0.94
C SER A 338 12.77 -0.93 0.13
N ARG A 339 11.81 -1.67 -0.40
CA ARG A 339 12.05 -2.80 -1.31
C ARG A 339 12.71 -2.38 -2.62
N ALA A 340 12.47 -1.16 -3.06
CA ALA A 340 13.13 -0.55 -4.21
C ALA A 340 14.52 0.05 -3.90
N GLY A 341 14.98 -0.02 -2.64
CA GLY A 341 16.32 0.44 -2.22
C GLY A 341 16.37 1.83 -1.64
N TYR A 342 15.24 2.51 -1.42
CA TYR A 342 15.19 3.78 -0.71
C TYR A 342 15.18 3.55 0.80
N PRO A 343 15.84 4.40 1.62
CA PRO A 343 15.82 4.27 3.07
C PRO A 343 14.54 4.87 3.69
N ALA A 344 13.36 4.58 3.11
CA ALA A 344 12.12 5.29 3.39
C ALA A 344 11.64 5.16 4.85
N TRP A 345 11.91 4.03 5.51
CA TRP A 345 11.64 3.85 6.94
C TRP A 345 12.51 4.74 7.85
N GLN A 346 13.67 5.22 7.35
CA GLN A 346 14.59 6.04 8.12
C GLN A 346 14.40 7.53 7.90
N TRP A 347 13.65 7.94 6.89
CA TRP A 347 13.45 9.34 6.55
C TRP A 347 12.88 10.16 7.70
N GLU A 348 13.31 11.41 7.77
CA GLU A 348 12.87 12.42 8.74
C GLU A 348 12.91 11.91 10.20
N GLU A 349 14.08 11.36 10.57
CA GLU A 349 14.29 10.80 11.90
C GLU A 349 13.23 9.77 12.29
N GLN A 350 12.94 8.84 11.36
CA GLN A 350 11.92 7.79 11.53
C GLN A 350 10.52 8.37 11.79
N ALA A 351 10.09 9.30 10.93
CA ALA A 351 8.81 10.01 11.10
C ALA A 351 7.61 9.08 11.29
N LEU A 352 7.57 7.94 10.58
CA LEU A 352 6.48 6.95 10.74
C LEU A 352 6.50 6.29 12.13
N LEU A 353 7.68 5.93 12.65
CA LEU A 353 7.80 5.41 14.01
C LEU A 353 7.29 6.42 15.03
N ARG A 354 7.71 7.67 14.89
CA ARG A 354 7.28 8.78 15.73
C ARG A 354 5.76 9.00 15.67
N ALA A 355 5.14 8.86 14.48
CA ALA A 355 3.70 8.98 14.35
C ALA A 355 2.96 7.87 15.10
N VAL A 356 3.42 6.64 15.02
CA VAL A 356 2.82 5.51 15.73
C VAL A 356 3.04 5.65 17.24
N GLN A 357 4.23 6.07 17.68
CA GLN A 357 4.51 6.37 19.10
C GLN A 357 3.55 7.43 19.64
N PHE A 358 3.30 8.51 18.89
CA PHE A 358 2.34 9.54 19.27
C PHE A 358 0.94 8.96 19.43
N LEU A 359 0.45 8.16 18.47
CA LEU A 359 -0.88 7.55 18.55
C LEU A 359 -1.03 6.63 19.77
N HIS A 360 0.00 5.84 20.07
CA HIS A 360 0.01 5.00 21.28
C HIS A 360 0.08 5.82 22.57
N ALA A 361 0.84 6.92 22.59
CA ALA A 361 0.91 7.82 23.75
C ALA A 361 -0.45 8.48 24.10
N ILE A 362 -1.32 8.63 23.12
CA ILE A 362 -2.69 9.12 23.31
C ILE A 362 -3.75 7.98 23.34
N GLU A 363 -3.30 6.73 23.52
CA GLU A 363 -4.13 5.53 23.63
C GLU A 363 -5.03 5.26 22.38
N TRP A 364 -4.51 5.57 21.18
CA TRP A 364 -5.18 5.31 19.91
C TRP A 364 -4.53 4.14 19.18
N GLU A 365 -4.77 2.94 19.65
CA GLU A 365 -4.29 1.72 18.98
C GLU A 365 -5.00 1.48 17.65
N ALA A 366 -4.32 0.76 16.74
CA ALA A 366 -4.84 0.32 15.46
C ALA A 366 -6.05 -0.62 15.65
N GLN A 367 -7.16 -0.35 14.97
CA GLN A 367 -8.40 -1.11 15.10
C GLN A 367 -8.99 -1.45 13.72
N GLY A 368 -9.83 -2.50 13.68
CA GLY A 368 -10.52 -2.86 12.45
C GLY A 368 -9.55 -3.29 11.36
N ASP A 369 -9.67 -2.68 10.19
CA ASP A 369 -8.81 -2.91 9.02
C ASP A 369 -7.44 -2.19 9.08
N ASP A 370 -7.15 -1.51 10.19
CA ASP A 370 -5.82 -0.96 10.48
C ASP A 370 -4.91 -1.97 11.23
N GLN A 371 -5.44 -3.09 11.75
CA GLN A 371 -4.72 -4.05 12.61
C GLN A 371 -3.52 -4.73 11.95
N TRP A 372 -3.40 -4.69 10.66
CA TRP A 372 -2.26 -5.24 9.93
C TRP A 372 -1.01 -4.34 10.01
N GLN A 373 -1.17 -3.02 10.20
CA GLN A 373 -0.07 -2.05 10.15
C GLN A 373 0.98 -2.26 11.25
N PRO A 374 0.64 -2.53 12.53
CA PRO A 374 1.63 -2.75 13.58
C PRO A 374 2.62 -3.87 13.28
N TRP A 375 2.23 -4.93 12.57
CA TRP A 375 3.14 -6.03 12.21
C TRP A 375 4.27 -5.56 11.30
N LEU A 376 3.93 -4.77 10.28
CA LEU A 376 4.90 -4.22 9.35
C LEU A 376 5.82 -3.19 10.02
N ILE A 377 5.25 -2.34 10.86
CA ILE A 377 5.98 -1.31 11.63
C ILE A 377 6.95 -1.96 12.62
N ASN A 378 6.50 -2.98 13.36
CA ASN A 378 7.37 -3.73 14.29
C ASN A 378 8.52 -4.40 13.55
N ALA A 379 8.26 -5.02 12.39
CA ALA A 379 9.30 -5.62 11.57
C ALA A 379 10.32 -4.59 11.05
N ALA A 380 9.85 -3.42 10.60
CA ALA A 380 10.70 -2.39 10.02
C ALA A 380 11.61 -1.70 11.05
N TYR A 381 11.13 -1.50 12.28
CA TYR A 381 11.84 -0.74 13.32
C TYR A 381 12.38 -1.58 14.47
N GLY A 382 12.10 -2.88 14.52
CA GLY A 382 12.37 -3.69 15.71
C GLY A 382 11.57 -3.22 16.93
N ALA A 383 10.37 -2.68 16.71
CA ALA A 383 9.48 -2.19 17.74
C ALA A 383 8.56 -3.31 18.25
N ASP A 384 7.83 -3.05 19.36
CA ASP A 384 6.91 -4.00 19.99
C ASP A 384 5.55 -3.34 20.27
N PHE A 385 4.95 -2.74 19.25
CA PHE A 385 3.59 -2.21 19.36
C PHE A 385 2.59 -3.36 19.43
N PRO A 386 1.48 -3.20 20.19
CA PRO A 386 0.41 -4.20 20.25
C PRO A 386 -0.07 -4.60 18.84
N ALA A 387 0.04 -5.90 18.56
CA ALA A 387 -0.33 -6.50 17.28
C ALA A 387 -1.06 -7.83 17.51
N HIS A 388 -2.19 -8.04 16.87
CA HIS A 388 -3.05 -9.19 17.05
C HIS A 388 -2.93 -10.16 15.87
N SER A 389 -2.90 -11.48 16.15
CA SER A 389 -2.96 -12.53 15.14
C SER A 389 -4.04 -13.57 15.51
N PRO A 390 -4.93 -13.96 14.58
CA PRO A 390 -5.01 -13.43 13.22
C PRO A 390 -5.44 -11.95 13.21
N ALA A 391 -4.78 -11.14 12.41
CA ALA A 391 -5.20 -9.76 12.19
C ALA A 391 -6.48 -9.73 11.34
N ARG A 392 -7.30 -8.70 11.53
CA ARG A 392 -8.35 -8.42 10.55
C ARG A 392 -7.68 -7.96 9.26
N PRO A 393 -7.91 -8.64 8.12
CA PRO A 393 -7.33 -8.21 6.87
C PRO A 393 -7.86 -6.83 6.49
N GLY A 394 -6.99 -5.99 5.98
CA GLY A 394 -7.30 -4.65 5.52
C GLY A 394 -6.83 -4.43 4.10
N LYS A 395 -7.01 -3.21 3.62
CA LYS A 395 -6.61 -2.80 2.28
C LYS A 395 -5.10 -2.85 2.07
N ASN A 396 -4.68 -2.78 0.82
CA ASN A 396 -3.29 -2.73 0.37
C ASN A 396 -2.51 -4.03 0.69
N MET A 397 -1.85 -4.11 1.84
CA MET A 397 -0.97 -5.21 2.26
C MET A 397 -1.53 -6.01 3.44
N GLY A 398 -2.81 -6.13 3.59
CA GLY A 398 -3.53 -6.54 4.81
C GLY A 398 -3.21 -7.88 5.46
N TRP A 399 -2.18 -8.65 5.01
CA TRP A 399 -1.82 -9.99 5.52
C TRP A 399 -0.46 -10.00 6.25
N THR A 400 -0.09 -8.89 6.87
CA THR A 400 1.24 -8.68 7.46
C THR A 400 1.49 -9.46 8.75
N ASP A 401 0.46 -9.90 9.45
CA ASP A 401 0.60 -10.82 10.58
C ASP A 401 1.17 -12.19 10.15
N TRP A 402 0.92 -12.60 8.90
CA TRP A 402 1.52 -13.77 8.30
C TRP A 402 2.87 -13.47 7.66
N THR A 403 2.98 -12.40 6.89
CA THR A 403 4.21 -12.08 6.12
C THR A 403 5.34 -11.53 6.99
N HIS A 404 5.04 -10.83 8.10
CA HIS A 404 6.02 -10.16 8.97
C HIS A 404 5.99 -10.61 10.43
N GLY A 405 5.04 -11.50 10.80
CA GLY A 405 4.86 -11.94 12.19
C GLY A 405 6.01 -12.76 12.78
N GLN A 406 6.91 -13.34 11.98
CA GLN A 406 8.06 -14.12 12.46
C GLN A 406 9.26 -13.23 12.79
N THR A 407 9.51 -12.21 12.01
CA THR A 407 10.64 -11.29 12.21
C THR A 407 10.57 -10.62 13.58
N SER A 408 9.37 -10.26 14.03
CA SER A 408 9.13 -9.68 15.35
C SER A 408 9.40 -10.66 16.51
N ARG A 409 9.15 -11.97 16.30
CA ARG A 409 9.36 -13.00 17.35
C ARG A 409 10.82 -13.42 17.49
N GLU A 410 11.58 -13.51 16.41
CA GLU A 410 12.99 -13.85 16.44
C GLU A 410 13.83 -12.74 17.06
N GLN A 411 13.49 -11.48 16.81
CA GLN A 411 14.14 -10.33 17.44
C GLN A 411 13.85 -10.25 18.94
N ALA A 412 12.61 -10.51 19.37
CA ALA A 412 12.23 -10.58 20.79
C ALA A 412 12.87 -11.77 21.51
N GLY A 413 13.02 -12.94 20.84
CA GLY A 413 13.67 -14.14 21.39
C GLY A 413 15.19 -13.99 21.56
N ASN A 414 15.87 -13.26 20.67
CA ASN A 414 17.30 -13.00 20.77
C ASN A 414 17.65 -11.93 21.82
N GLY A 415 16.75 -10.98 22.10
CA GLY A 415 16.93 -10.00 23.18
C GLY A 415 16.84 -10.62 24.57
N ALA A 416 16.01 -11.63 24.76
CA ALA A 416 15.83 -12.31 26.05
C ALA A 416 17.01 -13.24 26.43
N ASN A 417 17.86 -13.65 25.48
CA ASN A 417 19.03 -14.50 25.71
C ASN A 417 20.34 -13.70 25.84
N ALA A 418 20.33 -12.39 25.71
CA ALA A 418 21.51 -11.54 25.83
C ALA A 418 21.76 -11.00 27.25
N ASP A 419 20.78 -11.14 28.17
CA ASP A 419 20.84 -10.68 29.56
C ASP A 419 20.89 -11.83 30.60
N GLY A 420 21.31 -13.04 30.19
CA GLY A 420 21.46 -14.21 31.04
C GLY A 420 22.92 -14.56 31.37
#